data_a726930b04d57cadb441554b38f7e2db
#
_entry.id   a726930b04d57cadb441554b38f7e2db
#
_cell.length_a   1.000
_cell.length_b   1.000
_cell.length_c   1.000
_cell.angle_alpha   90.00
_cell.angle_beta   90.00
_cell.angle_gamma   90.00
#
_symmetry.space_group_name_H-M   'P 1'
#
loop_
_entity.id
_entity.type
_entity.pdbx_description
1 polymer ?
#
loop_
_entity_poly.entity_id
_entity_poly.type
_entity_poly.pdbx_seq_one_letter_code
_entity_poly.pdbx_strand_id
1 'polypeptide(L)'
;MNKYVALLRGINISGKNRIDMSELKSELEASGFREVSTYLNSGNIVFVSEMANCKPVIENIILQKFKLDIPVYLIEMEELKDILAHSPIWWDSGSKDKYDNLIFILSSDSAEDISAIIGNPSDNLERVEIYKSVIFWTFERSTYQKCHWWKKTSENGIAERLTIRTANTVKKISQR
;
A
#
# COMPACT_ATOMS: atom_id res chain seq x y z
N MET A 1 10.00 -21.07 -2.04
CA MET A 1 9.80 -20.23 -0.84
C MET A 1 10.04 -18.78 -1.25
N ASN A 2 9.00 -17.98 -1.30
CA ASN A 2 9.08 -16.57 -1.75
C ASN A 2 8.83 -15.63 -0.57
N LYS A 3 9.45 -14.45 -0.63
CA LYS A 3 9.23 -13.37 0.32
C LYS A 3 8.16 -12.43 -0.20
N TYR A 4 7.20 -12.10 0.64
CA TYR A 4 6.03 -11.30 0.29
C TYR A 4 5.89 -10.08 1.17
N VAL A 5 5.19 -9.09 0.64
CA VAL A 5 4.69 -7.94 1.37
C VAL A 5 3.16 -7.93 1.30
N ALA A 6 2.51 -7.88 2.45
CA ALA A 6 1.08 -7.65 2.56
C ALA A 6 0.81 -6.25 3.10
N LEU A 7 -0.03 -5.50 2.41
CA LEU A 7 -0.46 -4.16 2.80
C LEU A 7 -1.96 -4.20 3.13
N LEU A 8 -2.28 -3.94 4.39
CA LEU A 8 -3.65 -3.90 4.87
C LEU A 8 -4.25 -2.51 4.63
N ARG A 9 -5.51 -2.46 4.21
CA ARG A 9 -6.20 -1.21 3.97
C ARG A 9 -7.04 -0.78 5.17
N GLY A 10 -6.92 0.49 5.56
CA GLY A 10 -7.86 1.15 6.46
C GLY A 10 -7.89 0.64 7.88
N ILE A 11 -6.77 0.12 8.40
CA ILE A 11 -6.66 -0.28 9.80
C ILE A 11 -6.04 0.82 10.66
N ASN A 12 -6.36 0.79 11.95
CA ASN A 12 -5.78 1.66 12.97
C ASN A 12 -5.89 3.18 12.67
N ILE A 13 -6.91 3.59 11.91
CA ILE A 13 -7.13 4.98 11.55
C ILE A 13 -8.23 5.57 12.45
N SER A 14 -7.91 6.64 13.18
CA SER A 14 -8.87 7.35 14.05
C SER A 14 -9.66 6.43 14.98
N GLY A 15 -9.01 5.38 15.50
CA GLY A 15 -9.61 4.41 16.40
C GLY A 15 -10.52 3.36 15.75
N LYS A 16 -10.67 3.39 14.44
CA LYS A 16 -11.42 2.39 13.67
C LYS A 16 -10.54 1.23 13.22
N ASN A 17 -11.16 0.06 13.01
CA ASN A 17 -10.50 -1.16 12.51
C ASN A 17 -9.20 -1.47 13.27
N ARG A 18 -9.31 -1.53 14.60
CA ARG A 18 -8.14 -1.74 15.47
C ARG A 18 -7.62 -3.16 15.33
N ILE A 19 -6.37 -3.27 14.95
CA ILE A 19 -5.61 -4.53 14.89
C ILE A 19 -4.32 -4.33 15.67
N ASP A 20 -4.09 -5.18 16.68
CA ASP A 20 -2.78 -5.28 17.29
C ASP A 20 -1.85 -6.02 16.34
N MET A 21 -0.81 -5.33 15.88
CA MET A 21 0.12 -5.88 14.88
C MET A 21 0.99 -7.00 15.43
N SER A 22 1.23 -7.05 16.75
CA SER A 22 1.96 -8.15 17.39
C SER A 22 1.10 -9.40 17.49
N GLU A 23 -0.18 -9.24 17.79
CA GLU A 23 -1.15 -10.34 17.81
C GLU A 23 -1.37 -10.90 16.39
N LEU A 24 -1.53 -10.03 15.39
CA LEU A 24 -1.64 -10.46 13.99
C LEU A 24 -0.39 -11.22 13.53
N LYS A 25 0.81 -10.75 13.89
CA LYS A 25 2.05 -11.47 13.61
C LYS A 25 2.02 -12.89 14.19
N SER A 26 1.63 -13.04 15.45
CA SER A 26 1.57 -14.35 16.11
C SER A 26 0.57 -15.30 15.43
N GLU A 27 -0.59 -14.81 15.00
CA GLU A 27 -1.59 -15.59 14.28
C GLU A 27 -1.08 -16.06 12.90
N LEU A 28 -0.34 -15.19 12.19
CA LEU A 28 0.29 -15.54 10.92
C LEU A 28 1.36 -16.62 11.11
N GLU A 29 2.23 -16.47 12.11
CA GLU A 29 3.26 -17.46 12.42
C GLU A 29 2.64 -18.83 12.79
N ALA A 30 1.57 -18.81 13.58
CA ALA A 30 0.81 -20.02 13.93
C ALA A 30 0.15 -20.68 12.71
N SER A 31 -0.14 -19.93 11.66
CA SER A 31 -0.73 -20.38 10.40
C SER A 31 0.32 -20.84 9.36
N GLY A 32 1.61 -20.90 9.73
CA GLY A 32 2.69 -21.42 8.90
C GLY A 32 3.44 -20.38 8.06
N PHE A 33 3.16 -19.09 8.23
CA PHE A 33 3.98 -18.03 7.66
C PHE A 33 5.30 -17.91 8.44
N ARG A 34 6.41 -17.71 7.74
CA ARG A 34 7.74 -17.65 8.34
C ARG A 34 8.34 -16.24 8.25
N GLU A 35 9.29 -15.94 9.12
CA GLU A 35 10.00 -14.65 9.16
C GLU A 35 9.06 -13.44 9.16
N VAL A 36 7.93 -13.57 9.86
CA VAL A 36 6.91 -12.51 9.88
C VAL A 36 7.44 -11.29 10.61
N SER A 37 7.42 -10.15 9.95
CA SER A 37 7.73 -8.86 10.53
C SER A 37 6.70 -7.81 10.15
N THR A 38 6.42 -6.89 11.06
CA THR A 38 5.49 -5.78 10.84
C THR A 38 6.23 -4.46 10.87
N TYR A 39 5.72 -3.46 10.14
CA TYR A 39 6.28 -2.13 10.13
C TYR A 39 5.18 -1.08 10.26
N LEU A 40 5.24 -0.29 11.32
CA LEU A 40 4.20 0.67 11.73
C LEU A 40 2.83 0.02 11.99
N ASN A 41 1.91 0.78 12.53
CA ASN A 41 0.55 0.31 12.82
C ASN A 41 -0.40 0.42 11.61
N SER A 42 0.09 0.86 10.47
CA SER A 42 -0.72 1.04 9.25
C SER A 42 -0.89 -0.23 8.41
N GLY A 43 -0.49 -1.40 8.94
CA GLY A 43 -0.73 -2.69 8.30
C GLY A 43 0.26 -3.05 7.20
N ASN A 44 1.55 -2.97 7.50
CA ASN A 44 2.60 -3.42 6.60
C ASN A 44 3.23 -4.68 7.19
N ILE A 45 3.18 -5.78 6.45
CA ILE A 45 3.65 -7.09 6.89
C ILE A 45 4.60 -7.66 5.84
N VAL A 46 5.75 -8.14 6.28
CA VAL A 46 6.70 -8.87 5.44
C VAL A 46 6.79 -10.29 5.99
N PHE A 47 6.78 -11.29 5.12
CA PHE A 47 6.85 -12.69 5.50
C PHE A 47 7.39 -13.56 4.37
N VAL A 48 7.73 -14.80 4.71
CA VAL A 48 8.14 -15.84 3.78
C VAL A 48 7.08 -16.96 3.77
N SER A 49 6.70 -17.44 2.58
CA SER A 49 5.74 -18.52 2.44
C SER A 49 6.01 -19.39 1.21
N GLU A 50 5.59 -20.65 1.28
CA GLU A 50 5.50 -21.58 0.14
C GLU A 50 4.07 -21.69 -0.40
N MET A 51 3.11 -21.05 0.26
CA MET A 51 1.71 -21.06 -0.18
C MET A 51 1.54 -20.30 -1.50
N ALA A 52 0.84 -20.90 -2.45
CA ALA A 52 0.58 -20.28 -3.75
C ALA A 52 -0.36 -19.08 -3.66
N ASN A 53 -1.23 -19.02 -2.66
CA ASN A 53 -2.22 -17.96 -2.49
C ASN A 53 -2.34 -17.55 -1.01
N CYS A 54 -1.49 -16.64 -0.58
CA CYS A 54 -1.45 -16.15 0.79
C CYS A 54 -2.57 -15.16 1.13
N LYS A 55 -3.07 -14.40 0.15
CA LYS A 55 -4.03 -13.32 0.37
C LYS A 55 -5.30 -13.76 1.11
N PRO A 56 -6.08 -14.74 0.62
CA PRO A 56 -7.32 -15.14 1.30
C PRO A 56 -7.05 -15.78 2.68
N VAL A 57 -5.87 -16.36 2.89
CA VAL A 57 -5.49 -16.90 4.21
C VAL A 57 -5.32 -15.76 5.20
N ILE A 58 -4.61 -14.69 4.82
CA ILE A 58 -4.40 -13.51 5.66
C ILE A 58 -5.73 -12.81 5.95
N GLU A 59 -6.56 -12.59 4.92
CA GLU A 59 -7.89 -11.98 5.06
C GLU A 59 -8.78 -12.79 6.00
N ASN A 60 -8.77 -14.12 5.89
CA ASN A 60 -9.54 -14.99 6.79
C ASN A 60 -9.01 -14.96 8.25
N ILE A 61 -7.69 -14.93 8.45
CA ILE A 61 -7.12 -14.78 9.80
C ILE A 61 -7.62 -13.49 10.44
N ILE A 62 -7.57 -12.37 9.70
CA ILE A 62 -8.04 -11.07 10.19
C ILE A 62 -9.54 -11.13 10.52
N LEU A 63 -10.35 -11.71 9.64
CA LEU A 63 -11.78 -11.85 9.84
C LEU A 63 -12.11 -12.70 11.09
N GLN A 64 -11.45 -13.84 11.24
CA GLN A 64 -11.72 -14.75 12.36
C GLN A 64 -11.25 -14.19 13.71
N LYS A 65 -10.07 -13.59 13.73
CA LYS A 65 -9.44 -13.11 14.95
C LYS A 65 -9.98 -11.75 15.40
N PHE A 66 -10.02 -10.79 14.50
CA PHE A 66 -10.36 -9.39 14.82
C PHE A 66 -11.80 -9.02 14.44
N LYS A 67 -12.54 -9.91 13.77
CA LYS A 67 -13.92 -9.67 13.28
C LYS A 67 -14.00 -8.49 12.33
N LEU A 68 -12.94 -8.29 11.54
CA LEU A 68 -12.83 -7.22 10.56
C LEU A 68 -12.65 -7.79 9.15
N ASP A 69 -13.39 -7.24 8.21
CA ASP A 69 -13.22 -7.52 6.78
C ASP A 69 -12.27 -6.47 6.19
N ILE A 70 -11.00 -6.84 6.10
CA ILE A 70 -9.91 -5.93 5.69
C ILE A 70 -9.32 -6.39 4.38
N PRO A 71 -9.42 -5.60 3.31
CA PRO A 71 -8.76 -5.89 2.05
C PRO A 71 -7.24 -5.89 2.20
N VAL A 72 -6.60 -6.89 1.60
CA VAL A 72 -5.15 -7.06 1.61
C VAL A 72 -4.60 -6.96 0.19
N TYR A 73 -3.62 -6.11 -0.01
CA TYR A 73 -2.77 -6.12 -1.21
C TYR A 73 -1.56 -7.00 -0.95
N LEU A 74 -1.29 -7.94 -1.84
CA LEU A 74 -0.15 -8.86 -1.75
C LEU A 74 0.77 -8.66 -2.94
N ILE A 75 2.06 -8.52 -2.69
CA ILE A 75 3.10 -8.40 -3.71
C ILE A 75 4.33 -9.22 -3.30
N GLU A 76 5.02 -9.79 -4.26
CA GLU A 76 6.33 -10.39 -4.02
C GLU A 76 7.39 -9.31 -3.75
N MET A 77 8.30 -9.60 -2.83
CA MET A 77 9.36 -8.65 -2.45
C MET A 77 10.23 -8.23 -3.64
N GLU A 78 10.53 -9.17 -4.54
CA GLU A 78 11.34 -8.87 -5.73
C GLU A 78 10.61 -7.95 -6.72
N GLU A 79 9.30 -8.11 -6.85
CA GLU A 79 8.49 -7.19 -7.66
C GLU A 79 8.45 -5.79 -7.03
N LEU A 80 8.29 -5.67 -5.70
CA LEU A 80 8.36 -4.38 -5.02
C LEU A 80 9.72 -3.71 -5.20
N LYS A 81 10.81 -4.45 -5.12
CA LYS A 81 12.16 -3.93 -5.37
C LYS A 81 12.34 -3.47 -6.81
N ASP A 82 11.83 -4.21 -7.78
CA ASP A 82 11.86 -3.82 -9.18
C ASP A 82 11.08 -2.52 -9.42
N ILE A 83 9.89 -2.39 -8.83
CA ILE A 83 9.10 -1.15 -8.87
C ILE A 83 9.92 0.03 -8.32
N LEU A 84 10.54 -0.13 -7.16
CA LEU A 84 11.35 0.93 -6.54
C LEU A 84 12.59 1.29 -7.37
N ALA A 85 13.19 0.32 -8.04
CA ALA A 85 14.33 0.56 -8.93
C ALA A 85 13.95 1.37 -10.19
N HIS A 86 12.68 1.35 -10.58
CA HIS A 86 12.15 2.11 -11.71
C HIS A 86 11.34 3.34 -11.29
N SER A 87 11.53 3.82 -10.06
CA SER A 87 10.85 5.03 -9.59
C SER A 87 11.25 6.25 -10.43
N PRO A 88 10.32 7.15 -10.73
CA PRO A 88 10.62 8.38 -11.44
C PRO A 88 11.65 9.24 -10.70
N ILE A 89 12.49 9.96 -11.42
CA ILE A 89 13.55 10.81 -10.83
C ILE A 89 13.00 11.89 -9.86
N TRP A 90 11.77 12.31 -10.07
CA TRP A 90 11.10 13.30 -9.22
C TRP A 90 10.47 12.69 -7.95
N TRP A 91 10.36 11.37 -7.87
CA TRP A 91 9.78 10.66 -6.71
C TRP A 91 10.90 10.35 -5.70
N ASP A 92 10.59 10.54 -4.41
CA ASP A 92 11.57 10.37 -3.31
C ASP A 92 12.84 11.22 -3.49
N SER A 93 12.68 12.42 -4.01
CA SER A 93 13.77 13.37 -4.26
C SER A 93 14.43 13.92 -3.00
N GLY A 94 13.95 13.53 -1.80
CA GLY A 94 14.43 14.02 -0.51
C GLY A 94 13.87 15.39 -0.10
N SER A 95 13.01 15.99 -0.90
CA SER A 95 12.36 17.26 -0.56
C SER A 95 11.39 17.08 0.61
N LYS A 96 11.54 17.89 1.66
CA LYS A 96 10.62 17.92 2.80
C LYS A 96 9.28 18.60 2.48
N ASP A 97 9.22 19.31 1.38
CA ASP A 97 8.03 20.06 0.95
C ASP A 97 7.07 19.22 0.11
N LYS A 98 7.43 17.98 -0.17
CA LYS A 98 6.65 17.04 -0.97
C LYS A 98 6.19 15.84 -0.16
N TYR A 99 5.02 15.32 -0.58
CA TYR A 99 4.58 13.98 -0.23
C TYR A 99 4.76 13.07 -1.44
N ASP A 100 5.67 12.11 -1.30
CA ASP A 100 5.87 11.06 -2.28
C ASP A 100 5.14 9.79 -1.83
N ASN A 101 4.28 9.29 -2.70
CA ASN A 101 3.41 8.16 -2.42
C ASN A 101 3.50 7.11 -3.52
N LEU A 102 3.23 5.87 -3.16
CA LEU A 102 3.02 4.75 -4.06
C LEU A 102 1.59 4.23 -3.84
N ILE A 103 0.81 4.18 -4.92
CA ILE A 103 -0.57 3.71 -4.91
C ILE A 103 -0.58 2.27 -5.42
N PHE A 104 -1.15 1.38 -4.61
CA PHE A 104 -1.40 -0.02 -4.95
C PHE A 104 -2.90 -0.20 -5.17
N ILE A 105 -3.29 -1.01 -6.15
CA ILE A 105 -4.67 -1.18 -6.58
C ILE A 105 -5.20 -2.49 -6.02
N LEU A 106 -6.26 -2.41 -5.20
CA LEU A 106 -6.89 -3.55 -4.54
C LEU A 106 -7.98 -4.20 -5.40
N SER A 107 -8.60 -3.41 -6.28
CA SER A 107 -9.64 -3.89 -7.21
C SER A 107 -9.04 -4.66 -8.38
N SER A 108 -9.90 -5.15 -9.26
CA SER A 108 -9.50 -5.77 -10.53
C SER A 108 -9.11 -4.76 -11.63
N ASP A 109 -9.19 -3.46 -11.32
CA ASP A 109 -8.81 -2.41 -12.27
C ASP A 109 -7.30 -2.42 -12.51
N SER A 110 -6.86 -2.03 -13.71
CA SER A 110 -5.45 -1.74 -13.99
C SER A 110 -5.05 -0.35 -13.45
N ALA A 111 -3.76 -0.07 -13.42
CA ALA A 111 -3.26 1.25 -13.06
C ALA A 111 -3.73 2.32 -14.06
N GLU A 112 -3.81 1.96 -15.32
CA GLU A 112 -4.34 2.80 -16.41
C GLU A 112 -5.83 3.10 -16.23
N ASP A 113 -6.64 2.11 -15.83
CA ASP A 113 -8.07 2.31 -15.55
C ASP A 113 -8.28 3.27 -14.39
N ILE A 114 -7.55 3.08 -13.29
CA ILE A 114 -7.59 3.98 -12.14
C ILE A 114 -7.16 5.39 -12.52
N SER A 115 -6.08 5.52 -13.29
CA SER A 115 -5.61 6.82 -13.78
C SER A 115 -6.64 7.51 -14.67
N ALA A 116 -7.31 6.76 -15.54
CA ALA A 116 -8.37 7.29 -16.40
C ALA A 116 -9.61 7.73 -15.60
N ILE A 117 -10.00 6.97 -14.57
CA ILE A 117 -11.13 7.30 -13.69
C ILE A 117 -10.83 8.56 -12.88
N ILE A 118 -9.63 8.70 -12.34
CA ILE A 118 -9.24 9.87 -11.55
C ILE A 118 -9.08 11.09 -12.46
N GLY A 119 -8.46 10.92 -13.63
CA GLY A 119 -8.19 11.98 -14.58
C GLY A 119 -6.82 12.64 -14.39
N ASN A 120 -6.58 13.74 -15.08
CA ASN A 120 -5.30 14.40 -15.09
C ASN A 120 -4.94 14.99 -13.71
N PRO A 121 -3.67 14.90 -13.30
CA PRO A 121 -3.19 15.58 -12.10
C PRO A 121 -3.25 17.11 -12.28
N SER A 122 -3.33 17.82 -11.16
CA SER A 122 -3.30 19.29 -11.18
C SER A 122 -1.94 19.81 -11.64
N ASP A 123 -1.95 20.67 -12.66
CA ASP A 123 -0.73 21.23 -13.23
C ASP A 123 0.13 21.93 -12.17
N ASN A 124 1.43 21.65 -12.19
CA ASN A 124 2.45 22.20 -11.29
C ASN A 124 2.30 21.87 -9.78
N LEU A 125 1.23 21.18 -9.37
CA LEU A 125 0.98 20.86 -7.96
C LEU A 125 1.25 19.38 -7.64
N GLU A 126 1.03 18.51 -8.60
CA GLU A 126 1.18 17.05 -8.44
C GLU A 126 1.69 16.39 -9.73
N ARG A 127 2.30 15.22 -9.57
CA ARG A 127 2.73 14.37 -10.68
C ARG A 127 2.34 12.94 -10.42
N VAL A 128 1.97 12.24 -11.48
CA VAL A 128 1.68 10.80 -11.46
C VAL A 128 2.41 10.11 -12.59
N GLU A 129 2.85 8.89 -12.33
CA GLU A 129 3.47 8.02 -13.35
C GLU A 129 3.14 6.58 -13.03
N ILE A 130 2.72 5.84 -14.03
CA ILE A 130 2.38 4.43 -13.93
C ILE A 130 3.62 3.59 -14.21
N TYR A 131 3.86 2.59 -13.37
CA TYR A 131 4.79 1.52 -13.65
C TYR A 131 4.19 0.19 -13.23
N LYS A 132 4.04 -0.73 -14.18
CA LYS A 132 3.36 -2.02 -13.95
C LYS A 132 1.98 -1.82 -13.28
N SER A 133 1.76 -2.44 -12.13
CA SER A 133 0.49 -2.44 -11.40
C SER A 133 0.35 -1.31 -10.37
N VAL A 134 1.26 -0.34 -10.35
CA VAL A 134 1.29 0.74 -9.35
C VAL A 134 1.34 2.12 -9.98
N ILE A 135 1.02 3.13 -9.16
CA ILE A 135 1.10 4.53 -9.57
C ILE A 135 1.98 5.29 -8.59
N PHE A 136 3.07 5.86 -9.09
CA PHE A 136 3.87 6.83 -8.36
C PHE A 136 3.15 8.17 -8.34
N TRP A 137 3.05 8.81 -7.18
CA TRP A 137 2.34 10.05 -7.01
C TRP A 137 3.07 10.96 -6.03
N THR A 138 3.31 12.22 -6.43
CA THR A 138 3.86 13.26 -5.56
C THR A 138 3.00 14.50 -5.62
N PHE A 139 2.95 15.24 -4.51
CA PHE A 139 2.30 16.54 -4.42
C PHE A 139 2.96 17.44 -3.37
N GLU A 140 2.76 18.75 -3.52
CA GLU A 140 3.26 19.75 -2.59
C GLU A 140 2.46 19.75 -1.27
N ARG A 141 3.16 19.68 -0.13
CA ARG A 141 2.52 19.66 1.21
C ARG A 141 1.70 20.90 1.50
N SER A 142 2.18 22.05 1.08
CA SER A 142 1.53 23.35 1.35
C SER A 142 0.24 23.57 0.57
N THR A 143 0.05 22.84 -0.53
CA THR A 143 -1.09 23.03 -1.46
C THR A 143 -1.89 21.76 -1.70
N TYR A 144 -1.72 20.72 -0.87
CA TYR A 144 -2.35 19.42 -1.07
C TYR A 144 -3.87 19.50 -1.27
N GLN A 145 -4.55 20.42 -0.59
CA GLN A 145 -6.00 20.60 -0.72
C GLN A 145 -6.44 21.10 -2.12
N LYS A 146 -5.51 21.64 -2.92
CA LYS A 146 -5.76 22.05 -4.30
C LYS A 146 -5.51 20.91 -5.29
N CYS A 147 -4.86 19.84 -4.87
CA CYS A 147 -4.50 18.71 -5.71
C CYS A 147 -5.72 17.87 -6.09
N HIS A 148 -5.89 17.62 -7.38
CA HIS A 148 -7.01 16.84 -7.91
C HIS A 148 -6.97 15.39 -7.42
N TRP A 149 -5.80 14.72 -7.52
CA TRP A 149 -5.62 13.35 -7.09
C TRP A 149 -5.79 13.17 -5.59
N TRP A 150 -5.37 14.15 -4.78
CA TRP A 150 -5.58 14.09 -3.33
C TRP A 150 -7.08 14.03 -2.98
N LYS A 151 -7.91 14.83 -3.67
CA LYS A 151 -9.36 14.81 -3.49
C LYS A 151 -9.96 13.49 -3.98
N LYS A 152 -9.61 13.09 -5.21
CA LYS A 152 -10.18 11.92 -5.86
C LYS A 152 -9.82 10.60 -5.17
N THR A 153 -8.60 10.41 -4.71
CA THR A 153 -8.18 9.20 -3.99
C THR A 153 -8.87 9.01 -2.63
N SER A 154 -9.51 10.05 -2.09
CA SER A 154 -10.32 10.00 -0.87
C SER A 154 -11.83 9.90 -1.11
N GLU A 155 -12.31 10.01 -2.36
CA GLU A 155 -13.72 9.90 -2.70
C GLU A 155 -14.22 8.43 -2.58
N ASN A 156 -15.46 8.30 -2.12
CA ASN A 156 -16.15 7.00 -2.10
C ASN A 156 -16.19 6.39 -3.51
N GLY A 157 -16.00 5.07 -3.61
CA GLY A 157 -15.93 4.36 -4.88
C GLY A 157 -14.55 4.35 -5.55
N ILE A 158 -13.65 5.27 -5.19
CA ILE A 158 -12.24 5.23 -5.60
C ILE A 158 -11.37 4.78 -4.42
N ALA A 159 -11.56 5.38 -3.26
CA ALA A 159 -10.76 5.11 -2.06
C ALA A 159 -10.74 3.62 -1.68
N GLU A 160 -11.85 2.90 -1.86
CA GLU A 160 -11.97 1.47 -1.55
C GLU A 160 -11.15 0.58 -2.49
N ARG A 161 -10.80 1.07 -3.67
CA ARG A 161 -10.01 0.36 -4.68
C ARG A 161 -8.50 0.48 -4.47
N LEU A 162 -8.08 1.33 -3.54
CA LEU A 162 -6.67 1.72 -3.38
C LEU A 162 -6.16 1.46 -1.98
N THR A 163 -4.87 1.14 -1.89
CA THR A 163 -4.10 1.32 -0.65
C THR A 163 -2.82 2.10 -0.97
N ILE A 164 -2.51 3.09 -0.14
CA ILE A 164 -1.45 4.05 -0.42
C ILE A 164 -0.40 3.98 0.68
N ARG A 165 0.87 4.02 0.29
CA ARG A 165 2.02 4.10 1.21
C ARG A 165 2.96 5.22 0.79
N THR A 166 3.56 5.88 1.77
CA THR A 166 4.61 6.87 1.50
C THR A 166 5.89 6.21 0.98
N ALA A 167 6.69 6.94 0.23
CA ALA A 167 7.99 6.49 -0.27
C ALA A 167 8.87 5.92 0.87
N ASN A 168 8.95 6.65 1.99
CA ASN A 168 9.71 6.19 3.15
C ASN A 168 9.22 4.84 3.68
N THR A 169 7.90 4.62 3.73
CA THR A 169 7.33 3.35 4.19
C THR A 169 7.71 2.20 3.27
N VAL A 170 7.50 2.34 1.95
CA VAL A 170 7.80 1.24 1.01
C VAL A 170 9.29 0.94 0.92
N LYS A 171 10.16 1.95 1.02
CA LYS A 171 11.61 1.75 1.10
C LYS A 171 12.02 0.98 2.36
N LYS A 172 11.47 1.34 3.51
CA LYS A 172 11.74 0.61 4.78
C LYS A 172 11.24 -0.84 4.74
N ILE A 173 10.11 -1.08 4.12
CA ILE A 173 9.57 -2.43 3.92
C ILE A 173 10.47 -3.25 3.00
N SER A 174 10.94 -2.68 1.89
CA SER A 174 11.78 -3.39 0.90
C SER A 174 13.16 -3.81 1.42
N GLN A 175 13.58 -3.28 2.56
CA GLN A 175 14.84 -3.60 3.23
C GLN A 175 14.74 -4.70 4.31
N ARG A 176 13.56 -5.27 4.53
CA ARG A 176 13.27 -6.25 5.60
C ARG A 176 13.42 -7.70 5.21
#